data_3c1f13f10656d14fd39fa2cb16b309c1
#
_entry.id   3c1f13f10656d14fd39fa2cb16b309c1
#
_cell.length_a   1.000
_cell.length_b   1.000
_cell.length_c   1.000
_cell.angle_alpha   90.00
_cell.angle_beta   90.00
_cell.angle_gamma   90.00
#
_symmetry.space_group_name_H-M   'P 1'
#
loop_
_entity.id
_entity.type
_entity.pdbx_description
1 polymer ?
#
loop_
_entity_poly.entity_id
_entity_poly.type
_entity_poly.pdbx_seq_one_letter_code
_entity_poly.pdbx_strand_id
1 'polypeptide(L)'
;MNIVTEHKISGEPIDKAPKRPVRPVLWFVIIGTLLGALVGGLVWFNYFRGQMIKQFFANNKPPPTMVSAAEAKSEVVPNLLTAVGGLAAVHQVDVSADVNGRVTEIKFEPGSHVEAGMPLVQLFDAPDQGDLANYKAQATVAQLSLDRAKQLASRQFGPQATVDTAQAAYDQAMAGIAKTEALISQKLVRAPFSGDLGMRKVEVGQYLTAGTAIVSLTDLSELWANFTVTEKDSGNLKVGQPVRLKVDAYPGRTFDAKITTIEPQIATDTRNIRVQATVANPDKILKPGMFVTTTVVLPDKPAVITVPETAVDYTLYGDSVFVITEKKEEDGKTSLSAVRTFVQTGSRVEGRVEIIKGVKPGDKVVAVGQLKLQSGAPVSISTDPAPQIPAQPPRY
;
A
#
# COMPACT_ATOMS: atom_id res chain seq x y z
N MET A 1 75.64 2.78 57.41
CA MET A 1 76.63 1.79 57.89
C MET A 1 77.56 1.55 56.74
N ASN A 2 78.67 2.30 56.71
CA ASN A 2 80.08 1.85 56.69
C ASN A 2 80.41 0.98 55.45
N ILE A 3 81.50 1.14 54.77
CA ILE A 3 82.84 1.71 54.94
C ILE A 3 83.49 1.79 53.57
N VAL A 4 83.96 2.89 53.08
CA VAL A 4 85.33 3.35 52.92
C VAL A 4 86.36 2.23 52.73
N THR A 5 87.09 2.29 51.60
CA THR A 5 88.57 2.28 51.68
C THR A 5 89.16 2.76 50.31
N GLU A 6 89.90 3.80 50.46
CA GLU A 6 90.97 4.26 49.52
C GLU A 6 92.03 3.22 49.33
N HIS A 7 92.67 3.21 48.15
CA HIS A 7 94.09 2.93 48.04
C HIS A 7 94.73 3.66 46.86
N LYS A 8 95.63 4.50 47.23
CA LYS A 8 96.52 5.32 46.48
C LYS A 8 97.85 4.57 46.33
N ILE A 9 98.45 4.52 45.15
CA ILE A 9 99.88 4.42 44.88
C ILE A 9 100.15 4.90 43.43
N SER A 10 100.83 5.92 43.32
CA SER A 10 102.02 6.59 42.81
C SER A 10 102.88 5.82 41.81
N GLY A 11 103.28 6.60 40.75
CA GLY A 11 104.57 6.36 40.21
C GLY A 11 104.68 6.35 38.69
N GLU A 12 104.97 7.39 38.17
CA GLU A 12 106.04 7.88 37.31
C GLU A 12 105.99 7.66 35.79
N PRO A 13 106.55 8.49 34.97
CA PRO A 13 106.16 8.86 33.62
C PRO A 13 107.03 8.17 32.56
N ILE A 14 106.34 7.78 31.47
CA ILE A 14 107.11 7.32 30.27
C ILE A 14 106.70 8.12 29.04
N ASP A 15 107.64 8.88 28.66
CA ASP A 15 108.14 9.29 27.35
C ASP A 15 107.17 9.57 26.18
N LYS A 16 107.21 10.77 25.69
CA LYS A 16 106.59 11.31 24.49
C LYS A 16 107.24 10.78 23.22
N ALA A 17 106.49 10.00 22.42
CA ALA A 17 106.77 9.76 21.03
C ALA A 17 106.18 10.86 20.13
N PRO A 18 106.81 11.27 19.05
CA PRO A 18 106.41 12.44 18.27
C PRO A 18 105.16 12.22 17.46
N LYS A 19 104.23 13.16 17.60
CA LYS A 19 103.01 13.25 16.76
C LYS A 19 103.41 13.64 15.31
N ARG A 20 103.23 12.76 14.38
CA ARG A 20 103.22 13.08 12.94
C ARG A 20 102.00 13.97 12.66
N PRO A 21 102.11 15.05 11.87
CA PRO A 21 100.98 15.89 11.51
C PRO A 21 100.04 15.12 10.55
N VAL A 22 98.95 14.67 11.08
CA VAL A 22 97.86 14.18 10.23
C VAL A 22 97.24 15.40 9.55
N ARG A 23 97.33 15.49 8.25
CA ARG A 23 96.75 16.60 7.44
C ARG A 23 95.24 16.53 7.56
N PRO A 24 94.54 17.36 8.38
CA PRO A 24 93.09 17.26 8.64
C PRO A 24 92.22 17.45 7.37
N VAL A 25 92.80 18.22 6.42
CA VAL A 25 92.11 18.50 5.13
C VAL A 25 91.88 17.24 4.30
N LEU A 26 92.80 16.26 4.35
CA LEU A 26 92.60 15.00 3.60
C LEU A 26 91.45 14.15 4.15
N TRP A 27 91.29 14.18 5.48
CA TRP A 27 90.16 13.46 6.13
C TRP A 27 88.78 14.11 5.83
N PHE A 28 88.76 15.46 5.79
CA PHE A 28 87.49 16.14 5.42
C PHE A 28 87.13 15.92 3.95
N VAL A 29 88.12 15.82 3.04
CA VAL A 29 87.85 15.50 1.64
C VAL A 29 87.36 14.06 1.48
N ILE A 30 87.91 13.08 2.22
CA ILE A 30 87.51 11.69 2.18
C ILE A 30 86.10 11.53 2.78
N ILE A 31 85.79 12.18 3.91
CA ILE A 31 84.46 12.12 4.49
C ILE A 31 83.44 12.82 3.58
N GLY A 32 83.78 13.97 2.97
CA GLY A 32 82.90 14.68 2.05
C GLY A 32 82.59 13.88 0.78
N THR A 33 83.58 13.17 0.20
CA THR A 33 83.40 12.30 -0.96
C THR A 33 82.54 11.03 -0.60
N LEU A 34 82.78 10.49 0.58
CA LEU A 34 82.03 9.35 1.06
C LEU A 34 80.53 9.70 1.34
N LEU A 35 80.31 10.87 1.95
CA LEU A 35 78.97 11.41 2.19
C LEU A 35 78.24 11.74 0.89
N GLY A 36 78.98 12.36 -0.07
CA GLY A 36 78.49 12.67 -1.43
C GLY A 36 78.13 11.39 -2.21
N ALA A 37 78.95 10.35 -2.10
CA ALA A 37 78.66 9.04 -2.68
C ALA A 37 77.46 8.33 -2.05
N LEU A 38 77.30 8.47 -0.69
CA LEU A 38 76.16 7.90 0.03
C LEU A 38 74.88 8.63 -0.34
N VAL A 39 74.85 9.97 -0.37
CA VAL A 39 73.67 10.75 -0.78
C VAL A 39 73.34 10.50 -2.25
N GLY A 40 74.34 10.50 -3.14
CA GLY A 40 74.20 10.20 -4.57
C GLY A 40 73.62 8.77 -4.78
N GLY A 41 74.11 7.79 -4.02
CA GLY A 41 73.62 6.42 -4.01
C GLY A 41 72.18 6.31 -3.51
N LEU A 42 71.81 7.05 -2.45
CA LEU A 42 70.43 7.09 -1.95
C LEU A 42 69.46 7.75 -2.95
N VAL A 43 69.87 8.84 -3.60
CA VAL A 43 69.07 9.51 -4.63
C VAL A 43 68.89 8.61 -5.86
N TRP A 44 70.00 8.00 -6.31
CA TRP A 44 69.97 7.05 -7.43
C TRP A 44 69.09 5.80 -7.10
N PHE A 45 69.23 5.25 -5.88
CA PHE A 45 68.43 4.12 -5.40
C PHE A 45 66.95 4.47 -5.32
N ASN A 46 66.59 5.65 -4.81
CA ASN A 46 65.22 6.12 -4.76
C ASN A 46 64.62 6.32 -6.16
N TYR A 47 65.41 6.90 -7.08
CA TYR A 47 64.99 7.06 -8.47
C TYR A 47 64.80 5.72 -9.18
N PHE A 48 65.78 4.81 -9.03
CA PHE A 48 65.71 3.45 -9.61
C PHE A 48 64.56 2.63 -9.00
N ARG A 49 64.37 2.69 -7.68
CA ARG A 49 63.27 2.05 -7.00
C ARG A 49 61.93 2.60 -7.48
N GLY A 50 61.81 3.90 -7.69
CA GLY A 50 60.61 4.53 -8.24
C GLY A 50 60.27 4.03 -9.65
N GLN A 51 61.29 3.86 -10.52
CA GLN A 51 61.11 3.32 -11.86
C GLN A 51 60.73 1.82 -11.84
N MET A 52 61.42 1.01 -11.03
CA MET A 52 61.12 -0.42 -10.88
C MET A 52 59.72 -0.63 -10.34
N ILE A 53 59.28 0.14 -9.35
CA ILE A 53 57.91 0.07 -8.81
C ILE A 53 56.88 0.42 -9.88
N LYS A 54 57.12 1.50 -10.66
CA LYS A 54 56.24 1.87 -11.78
C LYS A 54 56.16 0.79 -12.85
N GLN A 55 57.27 0.18 -13.23
CA GLN A 55 57.29 -0.92 -14.21
C GLN A 55 56.65 -2.21 -13.66
N PHE A 56 56.84 -2.51 -12.36
CA PHE A 56 56.23 -3.65 -11.74
C PHE A 56 54.69 -3.54 -11.72
N PHE A 57 54.13 -2.38 -11.34
CA PHE A 57 52.69 -2.12 -11.35
C PHE A 57 52.11 -1.97 -12.77
N ALA A 58 52.91 -1.48 -13.73
CA ALA A 58 52.48 -1.42 -15.12
C ALA A 58 52.34 -2.81 -15.78
N ASN A 59 53.26 -3.73 -15.43
CA ASN A 59 53.26 -5.09 -15.98
C ASN A 59 52.39 -6.10 -15.21
N ASN A 60 52.10 -5.84 -13.92
CA ASN A 60 51.27 -6.72 -13.08
C ASN A 60 49.91 -6.07 -12.82
N LYS A 61 49.19 -5.67 -13.88
CA LYS A 61 47.78 -5.29 -13.73
C LYS A 61 46.98 -6.50 -13.30
N PRO A 62 46.13 -6.37 -12.25
CA PRO A 62 45.25 -7.48 -11.86
C PRO A 62 44.38 -7.88 -13.04
N PRO A 63 44.13 -9.18 -13.24
CA PRO A 63 43.27 -9.65 -14.32
C PRO A 63 41.88 -8.99 -14.19
N PRO A 64 41.22 -8.65 -15.31
CA PRO A 64 39.92 -8.02 -15.28
C PRO A 64 38.90 -8.96 -14.61
N THR A 65 38.16 -8.45 -13.66
CA THR A 65 37.09 -9.21 -12.97
C THR A 65 35.91 -9.37 -13.90
N MET A 66 35.46 -10.62 -14.10
CA MET A 66 34.26 -10.87 -14.89
C MET A 66 33.02 -10.42 -14.12
N VAL A 67 32.20 -9.57 -14.75
CA VAL A 67 30.96 -9.03 -14.19
C VAL A 67 29.83 -9.14 -15.21
N SER A 68 28.61 -9.30 -14.73
CA SER A 68 27.42 -9.15 -15.57
C SER A 68 27.00 -7.68 -15.56
N ALA A 69 26.80 -7.10 -16.73
CA ALA A 69 26.39 -5.71 -16.90
C ALA A 69 24.88 -5.65 -17.25
N ALA A 70 24.23 -4.61 -16.73
CA ALA A 70 22.88 -4.23 -17.12
C ALA A 70 22.87 -2.76 -17.52
N GLU A 71 21.97 -2.41 -18.43
CA GLU A 71 21.80 -1.02 -18.86
C GLU A 71 20.77 -0.30 -17.96
N ALA A 72 21.12 0.94 -17.58
CA ALA A 72 20.20 1.84 -16.90
C ALA A 72 19.17 2.34 -17.92
N LYS A 73 17.93 1.84 -17.80
CA LYS A 73 16.85 2.15 -18.73
C LYS A 73 16.02 3.32 -18.24
N SER A 74 15.58 4.15 -19.19
CA SER A 74 14.57 5.15 -18.92
C SER A 74 13.20 4.54 -19.26
N GLU A 75 12.39 4.29 -18.24
CA GLU A 75 11.08 3.64 -18.41
C GLU A 75 10.03 4.27 -17.49
N VAL A 76 8.78 4.15 -17.90
CA VAL A 76 7.64 4.57 -17.07
C VAL A 76 7.37 3.46 -16.06
N VAL A 77 7.58 3.76 -14.79
CA VAL A 77 7.31 2.83 -13.69
C VAL A 77 5.90 3.07 -13.18
N PRO A 78 5.04 2.02 -13.12
CA PRO A 78 3.70 2.16 -12.58
C PRO A 78 3.73 2.73 -11.15
N ASN A 79 3.00 3.81 -10.95
CA ASN A 79 2.88 4.41 -9.61
C ASN A 79 1.72 3.73 -8.88
N LEU A 80 2.03 2.78 -8.02
CA LEU A 80 1.06 1.97 -7.30
C LEU A 80 1.04 2.35 -5.82
N LEU A 81 -0.14 2.63 -5.31
CA LEU A 81 -0.36 2.88 -3.89
C LEU A 81 -1.08 1.68 -3.29
N THR A 82 -0.42 0.98 -2.39
CA THR A 82 -0.99 -0.19 -1.69
C THR A 82 -1.53 0.23 -0.33
N ALA A 83 -2.74 -0.19 -0.03
CA ALA A 83 -3.40 0.01 1.26
C ALA A 83 -4.15 -1.25 1.68
N VAL A 84 -4.51 -1.33 2.96
CA VAL A 84 -5.30 -2.44 3.51
C VAL A 84 -6.67 -1.90 3.92
N GLY A 85 -7.69 -2.69 3.69
CA GLY A 85 -9.06 -2.31 4.01
C GLY A 85 -9.97 -3.49 4.25
N GLY A 86 -11.27 -3.22 4.26
CA GLY A 86 -12.31 -4.23 4.42
C GLY A 86 -13.46 -4.02 3.46
N LEU A 87 -14.16 -5.10 3.11
CA LEU A 87 -15.37 -5.04 2.32
C LEU A 87 -16.57 -4.75 3.22
N ALA A 88 -17.48 -3.91 2.72
CA ALA A 88 -18.78 -3.64 3.33
C ALA A 88 -19.86 -3.78 2.25
N ALA A 89 -21.06 -4.14 2.66
CA ALA A 89 -22.19 -4.15 1.74
C ALA A 89 -22.65 -2.72 1.42
N VAL A 90 -23.14 -2.50 0.20
CA VAL A 90 -23.80 -1.24 -0.19
C VAL A 90 -25.11 -1.07 0.59
N HIS A 91 -25.90 -2.16 0.65
CA HIS A 91 -27.13 -2.20 1.43
C HIS A 91 -27.09 -3.41 2.38
N GLN A 92 -27.20 -3.13 3.65
CA GLN A 92 -27.33 -4.16 4.69
C GLN A 92 -28.21 -3.63 5.81
N VAL A 93 -29.20 -4.42 6.20
CA VAL A 93 -30.12 -4.09 7.28
C VAL A 93 -30.54 -5.34 8.03
N ASP A 94 -30.78 -5.21 9.33
CA ASP A 94 -31.56 -6.16 10.08
C ASP A 94 -33.05 -5.82 9.91
N VAL A 95 -33.76 -6.61 9.09
CA VAL A 95 -35.21 -6.45 8.92
C VAL A 95 -35.86 -6.73 10.25
N SER A 96 -36.65 -5.77 10.76
CA SER A 96 -37.31 -5.84 12.07
C SER A 96 -38.81 -5.66 11.95
N ALA A 97 -39.55 -6.01 13.01
CA ALA A 97 -40.97 -5.75 13.10
C ALA A 97 -41.22 -4.23 13.36
N ASP A 98 -42.12 -3.63 12.59
CA ASP A 98 -42.51 -2.22 12.78
C ASP A 98 -43.51 -2.05 13.93
N VAL A 99 -44.30 -3.09 14.19
CA VAL A 99 -45.37 -3.11 15.22
C VAL A 99 -45.29 -4.38 16.05
N ASN A 100 -45.89 -4.30 17.23
CA ASN A 100 -46.01 -5.47 18.11
C ASN A 100 -46.99 -6.51 17.54
N GLY A 101 -46.65 -7.78 17.68
CA GLY A 101 -47.54 -8.86 17.26
C GLY A 101 -46.96 -10.26 17.43
N ARG A 102 -47.82 -11.25 17.37
CA ARG A 102 -47.39 -12.66 17.37
C ARG A 102 -47.14 -13.10 15.93
N VAL A 103 -46.05 -13.79 15.68
CA VAL A 103 -45.74 -14.40 14.38
C VAL A 103 -46.73 -15.50 14.08
N THR A 104 -47.46 -15.41 12.97
CA THR A 104 -48.36 -16.43 12.46
C THR A 104 -47.74 -17.28 11.38
N GLU A 105 -46.96 -16.68 10.52
CA GLU A 105 -46.34 -17.35 9.39
C GLU A 105 -44.97 -16.73 9.04
N ILE A 106 -44.04 -17.60 8.64
CA ILE A 106 -42.73 -17.19 8.09
C ILE A 106 -42.70 -17.65 6.63
N LYS A 107 -42.48 -16.72 5.70
CA LYS A 107 -42.62 -16.90 4.24
C LYS A 107 -41.26 -16.94 3.51
N PHE A 108 -40.16 -17.12 4.22
CA PHE A 108 -38.82 -17.20 3.64
C PHE A 108 -38.03 -18.37 4.21
N GLU A 109 -37.03 -18.80 3.48
CA GLU A 109 -36.03 -19.75 3.94
C GLU A 109 -34.72 -19.00 4.29
N PRO A 110 -34.03 -19.34 5.39
CA PRO A 110 -32.73 -18.78 5.71
C PRO A 110 -31.72 -19.01 4.59
N GLY A 111 -30.95 -17.97 4.22
CA GLY A 111 -30.00 -18.04 3.13
C GLY A 111 -30.56 -17.89 1.72
N SER A 112 -31.91 -17.77 1.56
CA SER A 112 -32.54 -17.55 0.25
C SER A 112 -32.34 -16.13 -0.25
N HIS A 113 -32.42 -15.96 -1.57
CA HIS A 113 -32.49 -14.64 -2.22
C HIS A 113 -33.95 -14.16 -2.26
N VAL A 114 -34.15 -12.87 -2.00
CA VAL A 114 -35.48 -12.25 -2.02
C VAL A 114 -35.45 -10.97 -2.85
N GLU A 115 -36.61 -10.66 -3.46
CA GLU A 115 -36.84 -9.42 -4.17
C GLU A 115 -37.41 -8.34 -3.24
N ALA A 116 -37.22 -7.06 -3.62
CA ALA A 116 -37.82 -5.95 -2.91
C ALA A 116 -39.33 -6.08 -2.82
N GLY A 117 -39.89 -5.83 -1.64
CA GLY A 117 -41.33 -5.97 -1.38
C GLY A 117 -41.84 -7.40 -1.11
N MET A 118 -41.00 -8.44 -1.27
CA MET A 118 -41.37 -9.82 -0.96
C MET A 118 -41.78 -9.96 0.51
N PRO A 119 -42.91 -10.61 0.82
CA PRO A 119 -43.36 -10.83 2.20
C PRO A 119 -42.43 -11.83 2.90
N LEU A 120 -41.99 -11.48 4.12
CA LEU A 120 -41.07 -12.30 4.92
C LEU A 120 -41.77 -12.90 6.12
N VAL A 121 -42.52 -12.10 6.88
CA VAL A 121 -43.19 -12.56 8.09
C VAL A 121 -44.57 -11.93 8.18
N GLN A 122 -45.56 -12.74 8.51
CA GLN A 122 -46.90 -12.30 8.83
C GLN A 122 -47.07 -12.30 10.36
N LEU A 123 -47.44 -11.15 10.90
CA LEU A 123 -47.93 -11.02 12.27
C LEU A 123 -49.45 -11.21 12.33
N PHE A 124 -49.95 -11.59 13.48
CA PHE A 124 -51.39 -11.81 13.71
C PHE A 124 -52.18 -10.50 13.51
N ASP A 125 -53.03 -10.46 12.50
CA ASP A 125 -53.79 -9.29 12.04
C ASP A 125 -55.31 -9.50 12.06
N ALA A 126 -55.83 -10.66 12.52
CA ALA A 126 -57.26 -10.96 12.50
C ALA A 126 -58.15 -9.90 13.19
N PRO A 127 -57.77 -9.29 14.34
CA PRO A 127 -58.54 -8.21 14.93
C PRO A 127 -58.62 -6.98 14.00
N ASP A 128 -57.47 -6.59 13.37
CA ASP A 128 -57.43 -5.43 12.48
C ASP A 128 -58.24 -5.67 11.20
N GLN A 129 -58.28 -6.93 10.70
CA GLN A 129 -59.16 -7.32 9.57
C GLN A 129 -60.63 -7.17 9.95
N GLY A 130 -61.02 -7.53 11.22
CA GLY A 130 -62.36 -7.29 11.76
C GLY A 130 -62.71 -5.81 11.83
N ASP A 131 -61.78 -4.96 12.31
CA ASP A 131 -61.95 -3.53 12.37
C ASP A 131 -62.09 -2.91 11.00
N LEU A 132 -61.26 -3.37 10.01
CA LEU A 132 -61.38 -2.93 8.63
C LEU A 132 -62.74 -3.23 8.04
N ALA A 133 -63.26 -4.44 8.26
CA ALA A 133 -64.59 -4.81 7.81
C ALA A 133 -65.68 -3.93 8.42
N ASN A 134 -65.59 -3.60 9.73
CA ASN A 134 -66.48 -2.68 10.42
C ASN A 134 -66.43 -1.26 9.81
N TYR A 135 -65.26 -0.67 9.64
CA TYR A 135 -65.14 0.65 9.01
C TYR A 135 -65.61 0.69 7.56
N LYS A 136 -65.42 -0.38 6.79
CA LYS A 136 -65.98 -0.51 5.43
C LYS A 136 -67.52 -0.53 5.44
N ALA A 137 -68.14 -1.23 6.38
CA ALA A 137 -69.58 -1.20 6.56
C ALA A 137 -70.09 0.18 6.96
N GLN A 138 -69.38 0.88 7.88
CA GLN A 138 -69.73 2.26 8.30
C GLN A 138 -69.61 3.24 7.10
N ALA A 139 -68.56 3.14 6.31
CA ALA A 139 -68.37 3.96 5.12
C ALA A 139 -69.51 3.79 4.09
N THR A 140 -69.96 2.53 3.93
CA THR A 140 -71.10 2.22 3.03
C THR A 140 -72.38 2.89 3.52
N VAL A 141 -72.69 2.84 4.82
CA VAL A 141 -73.89 3.47 5.40
C VAL A 141 -73.77 5.02 5.29
N ALA A 142 -72.58 5.58 5.59
CA ALA A 142 -72.34 7.02 5.50
C ALA A 142 -72.45 7.51 4.07
N GLN A 143 -71.93 6.74 3.07
CA GLN A 143 -72.04 7.05 1.65
C GLN A 143 -73.52 7.11 1.19
N LEU A 144 -74.32 6.10 1.56
CA LEU A 144 -75.76 6.07 1.25
C LEU A 144 -76.52 7.27 1.89
N SER A 145 -76.12 7.68 3.07
CA SER A 145 -76.67 8.81 3.76
C SER A 145 -76.30 10.12 3.09
N LEU A 146 -75.06 10.27 2.69
CA LEU A 146 -74.54 11.38 1.93
C LEU A 146 -75.25 11.56 0.59
N ASP A 147 -75.41 10.46 -0.15
CA ASP A 147 -76.08 10.44 -1.47
C ASP A 147 -77.56 10.88 -1.32
N ARG A 148 -78.27 10.42 -0.29
CA ARG A 148 -79.60 10.86 0.02
C ARG A 148 -79.63 12.36 0.37
N ALA A 149 -78.76 12.83 1.23
CA ALA A 149 -78.66 14.24 1.58
C ALA A 149 -78.39 15.13 0.40
N LYS A 150 -77.44 14.73 -0.50
CA LYS A 150 -77.17 15.43 -1.77
C LYS A 150 -78.34 15.47 -2.71
N GLN A 151 -79.10 14.34 -2.84
CA GLN A 151 -80.31 14.31 -3.68
C GLN A 151 -81.44 15.22 -3.11
N LEU A 152 -81.61 15.27 -1.80
CA LEU A 152 -82.62 16.14 -1.19
C LEU A 152 -82.19 17.62 -1.31
N ALA A 153 -80.95 17.94 -1.10
CA ALA A 153 -80.41 19.30 -1.27
C ALA A 153 -80.54 19.82 -2.71
N SER A 154 -80.20 18.97 -3.70
CA SER A 154 -80.33 19.32 -5.13
C SER A 154 -81.78 19.60 -5.56
N ARG A 155 -82.76 19.02 -4.87
CA ARG A 155 -84.19 19.25 -5.08
C ARG A 155 -84.73 20.38 -4.21
N GLN A 156 -83.91 21.10 -3.45
CA GLN A 156 -84.28 22.16 -2.49
C GLN A 156 -85.12 21.66 -1.28
N PHE A 157 -85.15 20.37 -0.98
CA PHE A 157 -85.87 19.76 0.08
C PHE A 157 -85.02 19.47 1.36
N GLY A 158 -83.72 19.83 1.35
CA GLY A 158 -82.84 19.58 2.49
C GLY A 158 -81.84 20.75 2.70
N PRO A 159 -81.48 21.05 3.98
CA PRO A 159 -80.51 22.07 4.26
C PRO A 159 -79.09 21.60 3.93
N GLN A 160 -78.22 22.51 3.49
CA GLN A 160 -76.80 22.24 3.16
C GLN A 160 -76.08 21.64 4.37
N ALA A 161 -76.38 22.07 5.57
CA ALA A 161 -75.77 21.55 6.81
C ALA A 161 -75.94 20.01 6.96
N THR A 162 -77.03 19.42 6.42
CA THR A 162 -77.20 17.94 6.43
C THR A 162 -76.24 17.26 5.48
N VAL A 163 -75.98 17.86 4.32
CA VAL A 163 -74.96 17.38 3.36
C VAL A 163 -73.58 17.40 4.00
N ASP A 164 -73.26 18.55 4.64
CA ASP A 164 -71.94 18.76 5.25
C ASP A 164 -71.71 17.74 6.39
N THR A 165 -72.76 17.49 7.22
CA THR A 165 -72.69 16.51 8.30
C THR A 165 -72.51 15.06 7.75
N ALA A 166 -73.28 14.72 6.70
CA ALA A 166 -73.16 13.40 6.07
C ALA A 166 -71.81 13.21 5.36
N GLN A 167 -71.27 14.27 4.75
CA GLN A 167 -69.92 14.25 4.16
C GLN A 167 -68.87 14.04 5.25
N ALA A 168 -68.94 14.75 6.36
CA ALA A 168 -68.02 14.58 7.47
C ALA A 168 -68.04 13.14 8.05
N ALA A 169 -69.21 12.53 8.16
CA ALA A 169 -69.36 11.14 8.62
C ALA A 169 -68.74 10.15 7.65
N TYR A 170 -68.90 10.36 6.33
CA TYR A 170 -68.25 9.54 5.31
C TYR A 170 -66.72 9.68 5.37
N ASP A 171 -66.24 10.91 5.42
CA ASP A 171 -64.78 11.20 5.46
C ASP A 171 -64.15 10.59 6.75
N GLN A 172 -64.85 10.62 7.87
CA GLN A 172 -64.42 9.98 9.12
C GLN A 172 -64.30 8.46 8.96
N ALA A 173 -65.27 7.80 8.32
CA ALA A 173 -65.25 6.35 8.08
C ALA A 173 -64.12 5.99 7.12
N MET A 174 -63.87 6.77 6.06
CA MET A 174 -62.74 6.60 5.11
C MET A 174 -61.41 6.78 5.80
N ALA A 175 -61.28 7.72 6.71
CA ALA A 175 -60.05 7.86 7.51
C ALA A 175 -59.81 6.67 8.43
N GLY A 176 -60.88 6.08 8.98
CA GLY A 176 -60.86 4.80 9.75
C GLY A 176 -60.34 3.61 8.90
N ILE A 177 -60.84 3.48 7.69
CA ILE A 177 -60.34 2.47 6.72
C ILE A 177 -58.86 2.64 6.46
N ALA A 178 -58.43 3.85 6.06
CA ALA A 178 -57.03 4.13 5.72
C ALA A 178 -56.07 3.85 6.88
N LYS A 179 -56.47 4.22 8.11
CA LYS A 179 -55.71 3.93 9.33
C LYS A 179 -55.54 2.42 9.54
N THR A 180 -56.63 1.66 9.42
CA THR A 180 -56.64 0.21 9.68
C THR A 180 -55.85 -0.55 8.59
N GLU A 181 -55.98 -0.14 7.33
CA GLU A 181 -55.20 -0.72 6.23
C GLU A 181 -53.70 -0.46 6.41
N ALA A 182 -53.30 0.71 6.92
CA ALA A 182 -51.91 1.00 7.27
C ALA A 182 -51.41 0.08 8.39
N LEU A 183 -52.22 -0.14 9.46
CA LEU A 183 -51.88 -1.09 10.54
C LEU A 183 -51.73 -2.53 10.03
N ILE A 184 -52.63 -3.01 9.18
CA ILE A 184 -52.55 -4.32 8.56
C ILE A 184 -51.29 -4.44 7.70
N SER A 185 -50.96 -3.40 6.93
CA SER A 185 -49.77 -3.38 6.11
C SER A 185 -48.47 -3.48 6.92
N GLN A 186 -48.39 -2.86 8.10
CA GLN A 186 -47.27 -2.94 9.03
C GLN A 186 -47.14 -4.34 9.67
N LYS A 187 -48.21 -5.13 9.72
CA LYS A 187 -48.17 -6.51 10.21
C LYS A 187 -47.63 -7.52 9.20
N LEU A 188 -47.49 -7.13 7.95
CA LEU A 188 -46.82 -7.90 6.91
C LEU A 188 -45.43 -7.33 6.67
N VAL A 189 -44.44 -7.90 7.36
CA VAL A 189 -43.03 -7.49 7.21
C VAL A 189 -42.52 -7.91 5.84
N ARG A 190 -41.98 -6.96 5.08
CA ARG A 190 -41.50 -7.15 3.71
C ARG A 190 -40.00 -6.82 3.60
N ALA A 191 -39.35 -7.37 2.59
CA ALA A 191 -37.96 -7.02 2.24
C ALA A 191 -37.90 -5.58 1.69
N PRO A 192 -37.09 -4.68 2.28
CA PRO A 192 -36.97 -3.29 1.82
C PRO A 192 -36.23 -3.16 0.49
N PHE A 193 -35.34 -4.07 0.15
CA PHE A 193 -34.60 -4.16 -1.11
C PHE A 193 -34.33 -5.62 -1.45
N SER A 194 -33.88 -5.89 -2.68
CA SER A 194 -33.50 -7.23 -3.12
C SER A 194 -32.14 -7.61 -2.57
N GLY A 195 -32.01 -8.85 -2.07
CA GLY A 195 -30.76 -9.30 -1.48
C GLY A 195 -30.84 -10.73 -0.92
N ASP A 196 -29.78 -11.14 -0.26
CA ASP A 196 -29.67 -12.47 0.32
C ASP A 196 -29.95 -12.42 1.83
N LEU A 197 -30.83 -13.29 2.31
CA LEU A 197 -31.21 -13.37 3.70
C LEU A 197 -30.17 -14.13 4.52
N GLY A 198 -29.94 -13.68 5.74
CA GLY A 198 -29.11 -14.38 6.71
C GLY A 198 -29.87 -15.45 7.50
N MET A 199 -29.37 -15.76 8.69
CA MET A 199 -30.01 -16.67 9.61
C MET A 199 -31.24 -16.04 10.22
N ARG A 200 -32.33 -16.83 10.32
CA ARG A 200 -33.58 -16.46 10.96
C ARG A 200 -33.38 -16.30 12.48
N LYS A 201 -33.90 -15.20 13.02
CA LYS A 201 -33.80 -14.85 14.45
C LYS A 201 -35.12 -15.04 15.23
N VAL A 202 -36.22 -15.45 14.56
CA VAL A 202 -37.57 -15.54 15.14
C VAL A 202 -38.25 -16.85 14.79
N GLU A 203 -39.25 -17.25 15.59
CA GLU A 203 -40.01 -18.48 15.43
C GLU A 203 -41.53 -18.22 15.28
N VAL A 204 -42.23 -19.14 14.61
CA VAL A 204 -43.70 -19.10 14.54
C VAL A 204 -44.27 -19.22 15.94
N GLY A 205 -45.25 -18.39 16.27
CA GLY A 205 -45.86 -18.31 17.59
C GLY A 205 -45.18 -17.36 18.56
N GLN A 206 -43.96 -16.91 18.24
CA GLN A 206 -43.22 -15.93 19.05
C GLN A 206 -43.94 -14.57 19.02
N TYR A 207 -43.95 -13.88 20.17
CA TYR A 207 -44.42 -12.50 20.26
C TYR A 207 -43.23 -11.55 20.02
N LEU A 208 -43.38 -10.65 19.05
CA LEU A 208 -42.37 -9.63 18.71
C LEU A 208 -42.81 -8.26 19.21
N THR A 209 -41.85 -7.49 19.65
CA THR A 209 -42.01 -6.04 19.89
C THR A 209 -41.43 -5.25 18.72
N ALA A 210 -41.93 -4.03 18.53
CA ALA A 210 -41.37 -3.15 17.49
C ALA A 210 -39.85 -2.99 17.66
N GLY A 211 -39.10 -3.09 16.55
CA GLY A 211 -37.64 -3.09 16.53
C GLY A 211 -36.98 -4.44 16.74
N THR A 212 -37.74 -5.52 17.02
CA THR A 212 -37.17 -6.88 17.12
C THR A 212 -36.67 -7.33 15.76
N ALA A 213 -35.36 -7.65 15.66
CA ALA A 213 -34.73 -8.13 14.44
C ALA A 213 -35.26 -9.54 14.07
N ILE A 214 -35.65 -9.71 12.84
CA ILE A 214 -36.22 -10.94 12.27
C ILE A 214 -35.17 -11.71 11.49
N VAL A 215 -34.49 -11.04 10.57
CA VAL A 215 -33.50 -11.61 9.68
C VAL A 215 -32.60 -10.48 9.15
N SER A 216 -31.31 -10.76 8.91
CA SER A 216 -30.45 -9.83 8.20
C SER A 216 -30.65 -9.95 6.69
N LEU A 217 -30.74 -8.84 6.01
CA LEU A 217 -30.83 -8.75 4.54
C LEU A 217 -29.62 -7.99 4.03
N THR A 218 -28.90 -8.59 3.08
CA THR A 218 -27.66 -8.04 2.54
C THR A 218 -27.68 -8.12 1.02
N ASP A 219 -27.42 -6.99 0.37
CA ASP A 219 -27.18 -6.95 -1.07
C ASP A 219 -25.70 -7.30 -1.33
N LEU A 220 -25.48 -8.39 -2.05
CA LEU A 220 -24.16 -8.88 -2.42
C LEU A 220 -23.79 -8.57 -3.87
N SER A 221 -24.61 -7.86 -4.63
CA SER A 221 -24.36 -7.56 -6.05
C SER A 221 -23.16 -6.66 -6.25
N GLU A 222 -23.03 -5.68 -5.37
CA GLU A 222 -21.90 -4.75 -5.30
C GLU A 222 -21.45 -4.57 -3.85
N LEU A 223 -20.16 -4.38 -3.67
CA LEU A 223 -19.60 -4.14 -2.34
C LEU A 223 -18.72 -2.87 -2.35
N TRP A 224 -18.61 -2.26 -1.21
CA TRP A 224 -17.67 -1.20 -0.96
C TRP A 224 -16.39 -1.76 -0.36
N ALA A 225 -15.26 -1.45 -0.97
CA ALA A 225 -13.95 -1.62 -0.38
C ALA A 225 -13.56 -0.31 0.33
N ASN A 226 -13.61 -0.33 1.65
CA ASN A 226 -13.22 0.80 2.49
C ASN A 226 -11.77 0.61 2.94
N PHE A 227 -10.91 1.55 2.61
CA PHE A 227 -9.49 1.53 2.99
C PHE A 227 -9.00 2.90 3.39
N THR A 228 -7.83 2.96 4.01
CA THR A 228 -7.25 4.21 4.48
C THR A 228 -5.93 4.48 3.77
N VAL A 229 -5.71 5.75 3.44
CA VAL A 229 -4.50 6.23 2.78
C VAL A 229 -3.91 7.37 3.59
N THR A 230 -2.59 7.50 3.60
CA THR A 230 -1.91 8.56 4.35
C THR A 230 -2.19 9.94 3.74
N GLU A 231 -2.18 10.99 4.58
CA GLU A 231 -2.32 12.38 4.14
C GLU A 231 -1.35 12.72 3.00
N LYS A 232 -0.11 12.24 3.08
CA LYS A 232 0.94 12.47 2.07
C LYS A 232 0.55 12.00 0.68
N ASP A 233 -0.13 10.86 0.59
CA ASP A 233 -0.48 10.21 -0.69
C ASP A 233 -1.85 10.65 -1.21
N SER A 234 -2.65 11.30 -0.35
CA SER A 234 -4.02 11.71 -0.63
C SER A 234 -4.15 12.69 -1.81
N GLY A 235 -3.17 13.60 -1.96
CA GLY A 235 -3.16 14.59 -3.04
C GLY A 235 -3.14 14.00 -4.46
N ASN A 236 -2.78 12.72 -4.59
CA ASN A 236 -2.72 11.99 -5.86
C ASN A 236 -3.98 11.17 -6.16
N LEU A 237 -4.94 11.15 -5.21
CA LEU A 237 -6.17 10.37 -5.36
C LEU A 237 -7.26 11.19 -6.05
N LYS A 238 -8.01 10.53 -6.92
CA LYS A 238 -9.18 11.10 -7.60
C LYS A 238 -10.30 10.07 -7.68
N VAL A 239 -11.54 10.53 -7.58
CA VAL A 239 -12.71 9.72 -7.84
C VAL A 239 -12.65 9.20 -9.29
N GLY A 240 -13.01 7.92 -9.46
CA GLY A 240 -12.96 7.22 -10.75
C GLY A 240 -11.65 6.48 -11.02
N GLN A 241 -10.61 6.63 -10.19
CA GLN A 241 -9.36 5.88 -10.36
C GLN A 241 -9.59 4.37 -10.20
N PRO A 242 -8.93 3.55 -11.04
CA PRO A 242 -8.99 2.10 -10.92
C PRO A 242 -8.23 1.61 -9.67
N VAL A 243 -8.83 0.64 -9.00
CA VAL A 243 -8.28 -0.03 -7.81
C VAL A 243 -8.32 -1.53 -8.07
N ARG A 244 -7.23 -2.22 -7.80
CA ARG A 244 -7.17 -3.68 -7.81
C ARG A 244 -7.25 -4.19 -6.38
N LEU A 245 -8.19 -5.09 -6.15
CA LEU A 245 -8.39 -5.72 -4.85
C LEU A 245 -7.84 -7.15 -4.88
N LYS A 246 -7.11 -7.51 -3.84
CA LYS A 246 -6.71 -8.89 -3.55
C LYS A 246 -7.33 -9.30 -2.23
N VAL A 247 -7.94 -10.46 -2.21
CA VAL A 247 -8.59 -11.03 -1.03
C VAL A 247 -7.88 -12.32 -0.67
N ASP A 248 -7.45 -12.47 0.58
CA ASP A 248 -6.68 -13.64 1.02
C ASP A 248 -7.47 -14.95 0.89
N ALA A 249 -8.82 -14.88 0.97
CA ALA A 249 -9.68 -16.03 0.76
C ALA A 249 -9.66 -16.59 -0.68
N TYR A 250 -9.19 -15.79 -1.65
CA TYR A 250 -9.13 -16.16 -3.08
C TYR A 250 -7.74 -15.86 -3.64
N PRO A 251 -6.70 -16.63 -3.25
CA PRO A 251 -5.33 -16.40 -3.71
C PRO A 251 -5.24 -16.55 -5.23
N GLY A 252 -4.57 -15.58 -5.86
CA GLY A 252 -4.40 -15.55 -7.32
C GLY A 252 -5.52 -14.88 -8.10
N ARG A 253 -6.66 -14.51 -7.46
CA ARG A 253 -7.71 -13.69 -8.09
C ARG A 253 -7.55 -12.22 -7.71
N THR A 254 -7.73 -11.34 -8.69
CA THR A 254 -7.82 -9.90 -8.49
C THR A 254 -9.20 -9.43 -8.91
N PHE A 255 -9.74 -8.48 -8.17
CA PHE A 255 -11.04 -7.88 -8.44
C PHE A 255 -10.83 -6.41 -8.77
N ASP A 256 -11.42 -5.98 -9.88
CA ASP A 256 -11.33 -4.59 -10.30
C ASP A 256 -12.41 -3.76 -9.61
N ALA A 257 -12.00 -2.62 -9.07
CA ALA A 257 -12.86 -1.67 -8.39
C ALA A 257 -12.54 -0.25 -8.88
N LYS A 258 -13.40 0.70 -8.53
CA LYS A 258 -13.17 2.12 -8.83
C LYS A 258 -13.42 2.95 -7.59
N ILE A 259 -12.57 3.95 -7.35
CA ILE A 259 -12.79 4.91 -6.27
C ILE A 259 -14.09 5.66 -6.54
N THR A 260 -15.03 5.56 -5.61
CA THR A 260 -16.32 6.27 -5.66
C THR A 260 -16.36 7.47 -4.74
N THR A 261 -15.68 7.36 -3.59
CA THR A 261 -15.71 8.43 -2.58
C THR A 261 -14.35 8.55 -1.91
N ILE A 262 -13.94 9.79 -1.68
CA ILE A 262 -12.79 10.14 -0.85
C ILE A 262 -13.35 11.03 0.27
N GLU A 263 -13.14 10.62 1.53
CA GLU A 263 -13.59 11.39 2.69
C GLU A 263 -12.93 12.76 2.69
N PRO A 264 -13.68 13.87 2.78
CA PRO A 264 -13.09 15.20 2.77
C PRO A 264 -12.37 15.56 4.07
N GLN A 265 -12.57 14.76 5.12
CA GLN A 265 -11.99 14.98 6.44
C GLN A 265 -10.85 13.99 6.71
N ILE A 266 -9.71 14.53 7.15
CA ILE A 266 -8.57 13.73 7.62
C ILE A 266 -8.84 13.36 9.07
N ALA A 267 -8.66 12.09 9.42
CA ALA A 267 -8.70 11.64 10.80
C ALA A 267 -7.51 12.24 11.58
N THR A 268 -7.81 13.05 12.60
CA THR A 268 -6.79 13.82 13.33
C THR A 268 -5.87 12.98 14.19
N ASP A 269 -6.31 11.80 14.60
CA ASP A 269 -5.58 10.82 15.42
C ASP A 269 -4.56 10.01 14.61
N THR A 270 -4.94 9.59 13.41
CA THR A 270 -4.11 8.72 12.55
C THR A 270 -3.51 9.42 11.34
N ARG A 271 -3.96 10.64 11.03
CA ARG A 271 -3.62 11.40 9.81
C ARG A 271 -3.85 10.61 8.53
N ASN A 272 -4.89 9.81 8.53
CA ASN A 272 -5.30 9.03 7.38
C ASN A 272 -6.61 9.57 6.81
N ILE A 273 -6.77 9.39 5.49
CA ILE A 273 -8.00 9.66 4.76
C ILE A 273 -8.68 8.34 4.46
N ARG A 274 -9.99 8.28 4.67
CA ARG A 274 -10.80 7.13 4.25
C ARG A 274 -11.15 7.26 2.78
N VAL A 275 -10.98 6.15 2.07
CA VAL A 275 -11.31 6.03 0.66
C VAL A 275 -12.23 4.84 0.48
N GLN A 276 -13.25 5.02 -0.34
CA GLN A 276 -14.21 3.99 -0.69
C GLN A 276 -14.14 3.71 -2.18
N ALA A 277 -14.02 2.45 -2.53
CA ALA A 277 -14.10 1.98 -3.91
C ALA A 277 -15.24 0.98 -4.05
N THR A 278 -15.95 1.02 -5.17
CA THR A 278 -17.02 0.06 -5.47
C THR A 278 -16.47 -1.07 -6.32
N VAL A 279 -16.76 -2.30 -5.91
CA VAL A 279 -16.41 -3.54 -6.61
C VAL A 279 -17.69 -4.30 -6.98
N ALA A 280 -17.81 -4.69 -8.23
CA ALA A 280 -18.89 -5.57 -8.68
C ALA A 280 -18.64 -7.02 -8.22
N ASN A 281 -19.67 -7.72 -7.80
CA ASN A 281 -19.58 -9.08 -7.27
C ASN A 281 -20.60 -10.02 -7.92
N PRO A 282 -20.54 -10.23 -9.26
CA PRO A 282 -21.53 -11.01 -9.99
C PRO A 282 -21.63 -12.47 -9.50
N ASP A 283 -20.51 -13.05 -9.10
CA ASP A 283 -20.44 -14.42 -8.58
C ASP A 283 -20.88 -14.54 -7.10
N LYS A 284 -21.17 -13.43 -6.42
CA LYS A 284 -21.50 -13.33 -4.99
C LYS A 284 -20.50 -14.04 -4.05
N ILE A 285 -19.23 -14.15 -4.49
CA ILE A 285 -18.15 -14.80 -3.72
C ILE A 285 -17.52 -13.88 -2.68
N LEU A 286 -17.49 -12.59 -2.95
CA LEU A 286 -17.05 -11.59 -1.99
C LEU A 286 -18.14 -11.38 -0.95
N LYS A 287 -17.74 -11.28 0.32
CA LYS A 287 -18.67 -11.08 1.44
C LYS A 287 -18.26 -9.87 2.25
N PRO A 288 -19.23 -9.10 2.78
CA PRO A 288 -18.94 -8.05 3.75
C PRO A 288 -18.14 -8.60 4.94
N GLY A 289 -17.22 -7.82 5.46
CA GLY A 289 -16.31 -8.21 6.54
C GLY A 289 -15.00 -8.88 6.08
N MET A 290 -14.85 -9.23 4.80
CA MET A 290 -13.58 -9.74 4.28
C MET A 290 -12.53 -8.64 4.26
N PHE A 291 -11.29 -8.96 4.64
CA PHE A 291 -10.13 -8.10 4.49
C PHE A 291 -9.63 -8.11 3.04
N VAL A 292 -9.21 -6.94 2.58
CA VAL A 292 -8.70 -6.74 1.23
C VAL A 292 -7.40 -5.94 1.23
N THR A 293 -6.47 -6.35 0.40
CA THR A 293 -5.33 -5.53 0.01
C THR A 293 -5.70 -4.79 -1.25
N THR A 294 -5.72 -3.46 -1.19
CA THR A 294 -6.06 -2.59 -2.30
C THR A 294 -4.81 -2.05 -2.95
N THR A 295 -4.77 -1.99 -4.26
CA THR A 295 -3.71 -1.35 -5.03
C THR A 295 -4.35 -0.31 -5.95
N VAL A 296 -4.20 0.95 -5.58
CA VAL A 296 -4.67 2.08 -6.39
C VAL A 296 -3.65 2.37 -7.48
N VAL A 297 -4.11 2.45 -8.72
CA VAL A 297 -3.28 2.85 -9.85
C VAL A 297 -3.27 4.36 -9.91
N LEU A 298 -2.14 4.96 -9.53
CA LEU A 298 -1.94 6.40 -9.61
C LEU A 298 -1.50 6.79 -11.02
N PRO A 299 -1.62 8.08 -11.41
CA PRO A 299 -1.05 8.56 -12.66
C PRO A 299 0.44 8.21 -12.77
N ASP A 300 0.86 7.80 -13.96
CA ASP A 300 2.24 7.46 -14.23
C ASP A 300 3.16 8.64 -13.90
N LYS A 301 4.28 8.31 -13.26
CA LYS A 301 5.37 9.27 -13.08
C LYS A 301 6.05 9.51 -14.45
N PRO A 302 6.72 10.68 -14.63
CA PRO A 302 7.63 10.84 -15.76
C PRO A 302 8.60 9.66 -15.85
N ALA A 303 9.08 9.37 -17.06
CA ALA A 303 10.05 8.29 -17.24
C ALA A 303 11.22 8.45 -16.26
N VAL A 304 11.46 7.42 -15.47
CA VAL A 304 12.51 7.38 -14.44
C VAL A 304 13.61 6.42 -14.89
N ILE A 305 14.81 6.66 -14.38
CA ILE A 305 15.95 5.77 -14.65
C ILE A 305 15.82 4.58 -13.70
N THR A 306 15.81 3.37 -14.24
CA THR A 306 15.75 2.15 -13.45
C THR A 306 16.96 1.25 -13.70
N VAL A 307 17.41 0.58 -12.65
CA VAL A 307 18.43 -0.46 -12.71
C VAL A 307 17.92 -1.73 -12.05
N PRO A 308 18.44 -2.92 -12.38
CA PRO A 308 18.10 -4.14 -11.64
C PRO A 308 18.44 -3.96 -10.15
N GLU A 309 17.61 -4.46 -9.25
CA GLU A 309 17.83 -4.36 -7.79
C GLU A 309 19.16 -4.98 -7.38
N THR A 310 19.60 -6.03 -8.08
CA THR A 310 20.91 -6.66 -7.87
C THR A 310 22.10 -5.75 -8.15
N ALA A 311 21.92 -4.68 -8.92
CA ALA A 311 23.01 -3.74 -9.23
C ALA A 311 23.27 -2.73 -8.11
N VAL A 312 22.35 -2.58 -7.16
CA VAL A 312 22.46 -1.61 -6.07
C VAL A 312 23.12 -2.26 -4.86
N ASP A 313 24.20 -1.64 -4.38
CA ASP A 313 24.89 -2.01 -3.15
C ASP A 313 24.42 -1.11 -2.00
N TYR A 314 23.67 -1.70 -1.07
CA TYR A 314 23.12 -1.01 0.09
C TYR A 314 24.11 -1.07 1.25
N THR A 315 24.66 0.06 1.64
CA THR A 315 25.62 0.15 2.74
C THR A 315 25.17 1.15 3.81
N LEU A 316 25.77 1.04 5.00
CA LEU A 316 25.53 2.03 6.08
C LEU A 316 25.94 3.46 5.69
N TYR A 317 26.75 3.62 4.67
CA TYR A 317 27.23 4.92 4.20
C TYR A 317 26.43 5.47 3.02
N GLY A 318 25.42 4.73 2.57
CA GLY A 318 24.55 5.10 1.46
C GLY A 318 24.52 4.05 0.36
N ASP A 319 23.60 4.23 -0.55
CA ASP A 319 23.37 3.35 -1.69
C ASP A 319 24.37 3.69 -2.80
N SER A 320 24.91 2.68 -3.45
CA SER A 320 25.88 2.87 -4.53
C SER A 320 25.68 1.83 -5.64
N VAL A 321 26.12 2.18 -6.84
CA VAL A 321 26.19 1.28 -7.99
C VAL A 321 27.60 1.36 -8.60
N PHE A 322 28.02 0.30 -9.26
CA PHE A 322 29.25 0.33 -10.05
C PHE A 322 28.90 0.63 -11.51
N VAL A 323 29.27 1.84 -11.97
CA VAL A 323 29.12 2.25 -13.38
C VAL A 323 30.34 1.79 -14.16
N ILE A 324 30.11 1.11 -15.28
CA ILE A 324 31.20 0.68 -16.17
C ILE A 324 31.55 1.85 -17.10
N THR A 325 32.79 2.31 -17.01
CA THR A 325 33.32 3.40 -17.84
C THR A 325 34.45 2.89 -18.72
N GLU A 326 34.53 3.41 -19.94
CA GLU A 326 35.61 3.14 -20.85
C GLU A 326 36.80 4.07 -20.51
N LYS A 327 37.93 3.46 -20.19
CA LYS A 327 39.17 4.20 -19.98
C LYS A 327 40.13 3.93 -21.13
N LYS A 328 40.52 4.95 -21.87
CA LYS A 328 41.60 4.84 -22.85
C LYS A 328 42.91 4.76 -22.11
N GLU A 329 43.67 3.70 -22.32
CA GLU A 329 45.03 3.58 -21.83
C GLU A 329 46.02 4.29 -22.77
N GLU A 330 47.23 4.64 -22.25
CA GLU A 330 48.29 5.33 -23.02
C GLU A 330 48.74 4.51 -24.25
N ASP A 331 48.52 3.19 -24.24
CA ASP A 331 48.81 2.26 -25.35
C ASP A 331 47.70 2.20 -26.42
N GLY A 332 46.70 3.08 -26.37
CA GLY A 332 45.58 3.13 -27.34
C GLY A 332 44.56 2.02 -27.19
N LYS A 333 44.70 1.11 -26.22
CA LYS A 333 43.71 0.07 -25.89
C LYS A 333 42.64 0.67 -24.99
N THR A 334 41.36 0.33 -25.27
CA THR A 334 40.23 0.69 -24.42
C THR A 334 40.07 -0.39 -23.37
N SER A 335 40.19 -0.06 -22.09
CA SER A 335 39.90 -0.93 -20.98
C SER A 335 38.61 -0.49 -20.29
N LEU A 336 37.80 -1.46 -19.80
CA LEU A 336 36.61 -1.20 -19.02
C LEU A 336 36.98 -1.15 -17.54
N SER A 337 36.51 -0.13 -16.84
CA SER A 337 36.68 0.01 -15.38
C SER A 337 35.36 0.24 -14.71
N ALA A 338 35.16 -0.36 -13.53
CA ALA A 338 33.97 -0.18 -12.71
C ALA A 338 34.22 0.93 -11.68
N VAL A 339 33.49 2.02 -11.77
CA VAL A 339 33.58 3.16 -10.85
C VAL A 339 32.39 3.14 -9.90
N ARG A 340 32.67 3.14 -8.60
CA ARG A 340 31.63 3.23 -7.58
C ARG A 340 31.00 4.62 -7.61
N THR A 341 29.69 4.69 -7.84
CA THR A 341 28.91 5.92 -7.89
C THR A 341 27.84 5.85 -6.83
N PHE A 342 27.79 6.84 -5.94
CA PHE A 342 26.72 6.96 -4.97
C PHE A 342 25.43 7.40 -5.66
N VAL A 343 24.33 6.74 -5.29
CA VAL A 343 23.02 6.96 -5.90
C VAL A 343 21.97 7.26 -4.83
N GLN A 344 20.95 7.97 -5.24
CA GLN A 344 19.74 8.12 -4.46
C GLN A 344 18.68 7.21 -5.08
N THR A 345 18.28 6.17 -4.34
CA THR A 345 17.26 5.22 -4.77
C THR A 345 15.85 5.74 -4.49
N GLY A 346 14.89 5.30 -5.32
CA GLY A 346 13.48 5.61 -5.19
C GLY A 346 12.62 4.36 -5.00
N SER A 347 11.53 4.27 -5.76
CA SER A 347 10.57 3.17 -5.72
C SER A 347 11.18 1.87 -6.26
N ARG A 348 10.72 0.72 -5.73
CA ARG A 348 11.09 -0.62 -6.21
C ARG A 348 9.87 -1.27 -6.84
N VAL A 349 10.00 -1.70 -8.08
CA VAL A 349 8.92 -2.34 -8.82
C VAL A 349 9.51 -3.46 -9.69
N GLU A 350 8.94 -4.65 -9.60
CA GLU A 350 9.26 -5.81 -10.45
C GLU A 350 10.75 -6.15 -10.53
N GLY A 351 11.47 -6.08 -9.40
CA GLY A 351 12.91 -6.40 -9.34
C GLY A 351 13.84 -5.32 -9.90
N ARG A 352 13.30 -4.13 -10.19
CA ARG A 352 14.05 -2.94 -10.58
C ARG A 352 13.91 -1.84 -9.53
N VAL A 353 14.92 -1.00 -9.44
CA VAL A 353 14.98 0.13 -8.50
C VAL A 353 15.11 1.43 -9.29
N GLU A 354 14.27 2.39 -8.97
CA GLU A 354 14.33 3.75 -9.48
C GLU A 354 15.60 4.46 -8.95
N ILE A 355 16.34 5.11 -9.82
CA ILE A 355 17.49 5.95 -9.46
C ILE A 355 17.12 7.41 -9.70
N ILE A 356 17.00 8.15 -8.60
CA ILE A 356 16.64 9.58 -8.64
C ILE A 356 17.86 10.43 -9.03
N LYS A 357 19.06 10.05 -8.54
CA LYS A 357 20.33 10.76 -8.81
C LYS A 357 21.48 9.77 -8.87
N GLY A 358 22.48 10.08 -9.70
CA GLY A 358 23.77 9.38 -9.71
C GLY A 358 24.06 8.58 -10.98
N VAL A 359 23.06 8.20 -11.79
CA VAL A 359 23.22 7.44 -13.03
C VAL A 359 22.48 8.14 -14.16
N LYS A 360 22.97 8.02 -15.38
CA LYS A 360 22.31 8.54 -16.59
C LYS A 360 21.66 7.41 -17.39
N PRO A 361 20.62 7.72 -18.20
CA PRO A 361 20.06 6.74 -19.12
C PRO A 361 21.13 6.22 -20.08
N GLY A 362 21.18 4.89 -20.27
CA GLY A 362 22.19 4.25 -21.12
C GLY A 362 23.50 3.87 -20.42
N ASP A 363 23.73 4.31 -19.17
CA ASP A 363 24.91 3.88 -18.43
C ASP A 363 24.86 2.36 -18.18
N LYS A 364 26.00 1.70 -18.37
CA LYS A 364 26.17 0.29 -18.05
C LYS A 364 26.54 0.15 -16.58
N VAL A 365 25.71 -0.55 -15.82
CA VAL A 365 25.92 -0.83 -14.39
C VAL A 365 26.22 -2.30 -14.16
N VAL A 366 27.04 -2.61 -13.17
CA VAL A 366 27.32 -4.00 -12.78
C VAL A 366 26.12 -4.57 -12.07
N ALA A 367 25.49 -5.60 -12.63
CA ALA A 367 24.35 -6.27 -12.05
C ALA A 367 24.73 -7.44 -11.13
N VAL A 368 25.86 -8.12 -11.41
CA VAL A 368 26.37 -9.23 -10.62
C VAL A 368 27.90 -9.17 -10.59
N GLY A 369 28.49 -9.48 -9.43
CA GLY A 369 29.95 -9.51 -9.23
C GLY A 369 30.49 -8.30 -8.46
N GLN A 370 29.66 -7.37 -8.03
CA GLN A 370 30.04 -6.13 -7.32
C GLN A 370 30.80 -6.37 -6.03
N LEU A 371 30.55 -7.47 -5.31
CA LEU A 371 31.25 -7.81 -4.05
C LEU A 371 32.76 -8.04 -4.21
N LYS A 372 33.22 -8.31 -5.44
CA LYS A 372 34.64 -8.51 -5.76
C LYS A 372 35.31 -7.24 -6.29
N LEU A 373 34.54 -6.15 -6.43
CA LEU A 373 35.05 -4.93 -7.08
C LEU A 373 35.48 -3.89 -6.06
N GLN A 374 36.56 -3.22 -6.39
CA GLN A 374 36.95 -1.93 -5.81
C GLN A 374 36.75 -0.85 -6.86
N SER A 375 36.52 0.40 -6.40
CA SER A 375 36.34 1.52 -7.33
C SER A 375 37.56 1.69 -8.22
N GLY A 376 37.33 1.70 -9.54
CA GLY A 376 38.40 1.79 -10.55
C GLY A 376 38.98 0.42 -10.96
N ALA A 377 38.48 -0.70 -10.47
CA ALA A 377 38.93 -2.03 -10.85
C ALA A 377 38.68 -2.30 -12.34
N PRO A 378 39.63 -2.95 -13.05
CA PRO A 378 39.41 -3.41 -14.43
C PRO A 378 38.36 -4.52 -14.45
N VAL A 379 37.41 -4.42 -15.38
CA VAL A 379 36.32 -5.38 -15.53
C VAL A 379 36.22 -5.90 -16.95
N SER A 380 35.73 -7.14 -17.10
CA SER A 380 35.28 -7.70 -18.36
C SER A 380 33.81 -8.07 -18.27
N ILE A 381 33.04 -7.71 -19.28
CA ILE A 381 31.60 -7.99 -19.31
C ILE A 381 31.43 -9.47 -19.73
N SER A 382 30.77 -10.26 -18.88
CA SER A 382 30.35 -11.61 -19.24
C SER A 382 29.22 -11.56 -20.26
N THR A 383 29.24 -12.46 -21.21
CA THR A 383 28.19 -12.66 -22.22
C THR A 383 26.96 -13.39 -21.60
N ASP A 384 27.11 -13.98 -20.41
CA ASP A 384 26.00 -14.64 -19.73
C ASP A 384 24.98 -13.62 -19.21
N PRO A 385 23.69 -13.82 -19.49
CA PRO A 385 22.66 -12.93 -19.00
C PRO A 385 22.66 -12.89 -17.47
N ALA A 386 22.44 -11.69 -16.90
CA ALA A 386 22.28 -11.55 -15.45
C ALA A 386 21.14 -12.46 -14.96
N PRO A 387 21.31 -13.15 -13.82
CA PRO A 387 20.24 -13.96 -13.23
C PRO A 387 19.00 -13.08 -13.02
N GLN A 388 17.88 -13.47 -13.59
CA GLN A 388 16.62 -12.80 -13.34
C GLN A 388 16.11 -13.24 -11.97
N ILE A 389 15.81 -12.27 -11.10
CA ILE A 389 15.13 -12.55 -9.85
C ILE A 389 13.69 -12.96 -10.20
N PRO A 390 13.18 -14.11 -9.71
CA PRO A 390 11.78 -14.47 -9.89
C PRO A 390 10.89 -13.34 -9.36
N ALA A 391 9.86 -12.98 -10.09
CA ALA A 391 8.92 -11.92 -9.68
C ALA A 391 8.23 -12.20 -8.34
N GLN A 392 8.29 -13.43 -7.85
CA GLN A 392 7.88 -13.84 -6.51
C GLN A 392 8.94 -14.79 -5.93
N PRO A 393 9.69 -14.38 -4.90
CA PRO A 393 10.55 -15.31 -4.17
C PRO A 393 9.69 -16.39 -3.50
N PRO A 394 10.16 -17.66 -3.44
CA PRO A 394 9.44 -18.70 -2.72
C PRO A 394 9.27 -18.28 -1.25
N ARG A 395 8.03 -18.29 -0.78
CA ARG A 395 7.73 -18.11 0.65
C ARG A 395 7.95 -19.47 1.32
N TYR A 396 8.94 -19.55 2.21
CA TYR A 396 9.16 -20.68 3.11
C TYR A 396 8.27 -20.54 4.34
#